data_f2196bee9af7e376f8331d5b0e55c51a
#
_entry.id   f2196bee9af7e376f8331d5b0e55c51a
#
_cell.length_a   1.000
_cell.length_b   1.000
_cell.length_c   1.000
_cell.angle_alpha   90.00
_cell.angle_beta   90.00
_cell.angle_gamma   90.00
#
_symmetry.space_group_name_H-M   'P 1'
#
loop_
_entity.id
_entity.type
_entity.pdbx_description
1 polymer ?
#
loop_
_entity_poly.entity_id
_entity_poly.type
_entity_poly.pdbx_seq_one_letter_code
_entity_poly.pdbx_strand_id
1 'polypeptide(L)'
;MTHAIRFHKTGGPEVLVWEEVNVGKPGAGEARIRHTAVGLNFVDIYNRSGVYPLPLPSGLGGEGAGVVEEVGSGVTDLKPGDRVAYGAAPLGAYAEARLIPADRLLKLPDSIDDKTAAAMMLKGLTVQYLIRQTYRVKAGDTILLHAAAGGVGLILSQWARHLGATVIGTVGNDEKAALAKANGCAHVIVYSREDFVKRVDEITGGKKVPVVYDSVGKDTFLKSLDCLAPLGVAALFGASSGNVEPLNLGLLAQKGSLYVTRPTLNTYAAKAESLRAMAKELFEVVTSGAVKIDVRQTYALKDAAKAHADLAARKTTGSTVLLV
;
A
#
# COMPACT_ATOMS: atom_id res chain seq x y z
N MET A 1 5.17 26.73 -15.65
CA MET A 1 5.06 26.74 -14.18
C MET A 1 4.59 25.37 -13.76
N THR A 2 5.08 24.85 -12.68
CA THR A 2 4.78 23.50 -12.15
C THR A 2 4.14 23.66 -10.78
N HIS A 3 3.07 22.92 -10.53
CA HIS A 3 2.39 22.97 -9.24
C HIS A 3 2.56 21.67 -8.45
N ALA A 4 2.42 21.77 -7.14
CA ALA A 4 2.42 20.65 -6.21
C ALA A 4 1.48 20.89 -5.04
N ILE A 5 1.01 19.82 -4.45
CA ILE A 5 0.40 19.85 -3.13
C ILE A 5 1.50 19.85 -2.07
N ARG A 6 1.50 20.87 -1.23
CA ARG A 6 2.39 20.99 -0.07
C ARG A 6 1.61 21.27 1.19
N PHE A 7 2.24 21.10 2.33
CA PHE A 7 1.68 21.50 3.62
C PHE A 7 2.77 22.11 4.50
N HIS A 8 2.39 23.18 5.21
CA HIS A 8 3.29 24.02 6.01
C HIS A 8 3.12 23.75 7.51
N LYS A 9 2.09 23.02 7.89
CA LYS A 9 1.78 22.52 9.25
C LYS A 9 1.04 21.19 9.16
N THR A 10 1.14 20.36 10.18
CA THR A 10 0.34 19.14 10.29
C THR A 10 -1.12 19.47 10.62
N GLY A 11 -2.05 18.61 10.19
CA GLY A 11 -3.48 18.83 10.44
C GLY A 11 -4.40 17.93 9.62
N GLY A 12 -5.63 18.39 9.48
CA GLY A 12 -6.64 17.76 8.62
C GLY A 12 -6.39 18.02 7.12
N PRO A 13 -7.30 17.57 6.24
CA PRO A 13 -7.14 17.76 4.79
C PRO A 13 -6.96 19.21 4.35
N GLU A 14 -7.48 20.16 5.14
CA GLU A 14 -7.43 21.61 4.90
C GLU A 14 -6.00 22.20 4.89
N VAL A 15 -5.00 21.48 5.39
CA VAL A 15 -3.61 21.96 5.38
C VAL A 15 -2.90 21.72 4.04
N LEU A 16 -3.53 20.99 3.14
CA LEU A 16 -3.00 20.70 1.80
C LEU A 16 -3.23 21.91 0.88
N VAL A 17 -2.15 22.50 0.41
CA VAL A 17 -2.14 23.70 -0.43
C VAL A 17 -1.63 23.36 -1.82
N TRP A 18 -2.37 23.74 -2.85
CA TRP A 18 -1.93 23.71 -4.25
C TRP A 18 -1.12 24.95 -4.54
N GLU A 19 0.18 24.82 -4.72
CA GLU A 19 1.08 25.97 -4.90
C GLU A 19 2.08 25.75 -6.02
N GLU A 20 2.57 26.85 -6.59
CA GLU A 20 3.61 26.82 -7.60
C GLU A 20 4.95 26.44 -6.98
N VAL A 21 5.71 25.57 -7.67
CA VAL A 21 7.03 25.10 -7.23
C VAL A 21 8.03 25.16 -8.37
N ASN A 22 9.27 25.44 -8.04
CA ASN A 22 10.40 25.33 -8.98
C ASN A 22 11.05 23.95 -8.81
N VAL A 23 10.97 23.13 -9.85
CA VAL A 23 11.52 21.76 -9.84
C VAL A 23 13.03 21.74 -10.12
N GLY A 24 13.52 22.68 -10.91
CA GLY A 24 14.94 22.73 -11.31
C GLY A 24 15.34 21.64 -12.32
N LYS A 25 16.65 21.44 -12.47
CA LYS A 25 17.28 20.40 -13.30
C LYS A 25 17.76 19.24 -12.48
N PRO A 26 17.78 18.00 -13.01
CA PRO A 26 18.27 16.85 -12.27
C PRO A 26 19.78 16.92 -12.03
N GLY A 27 20.16 16.65 -10.79
CA GLY A 27 21.55 16.45 -10.39
C GLY A 27 22.09 15.07 -10.81
N ALA A 28 23.34 14.78 -10.41
CA ALA A 28 23.95 13.47 -10.67
C ALA A 28 23.11 12.34 -10.03
N GLY A 29 22.78 11.31 -10.81
CA GLY A 29 21.97 10.16 -10.36
C GLY A 29 20.46 10.44 -10.22
N GLU A 30 19.99 11.64 -10.60
CA GLU A 30 18.57 11.99 -10.56
C GLU A 30 17.94 11.99 -11.94
N ALA A 31 16.61 11.87 -11.96
CA ALA A 31 15.79 12.14 -13.12
C ALA A 31 14.70 13.17 -12.79
N ARG A 32 14.35 14.00 -13.78
CA ARG A 32 13.13 14.82 -13.77
C ARG A 32 12.04 14.03 -14.46
N ILE A 33 10.93 13.86 -13.76
CA ILE A 33 9.75 13.20 -14.31
C ILE A 33 8.56 14.15 -14.31
N ARG A 34 7.72 14.04 -15.31
CA ARG A 34 6.38 14.63 -15.36
C ARG A 34 5.38 13.54 -15.05
N HIS A 35 4.58 13.75 -14.01
CA HIS A 35 3.54 12.80 -13.64
C HIS A 35 2.37 12.84 -14.61
N THR A 36 1.73 11.71 -14.78
CA THR A 36 0.43 11.53 -15.43
C THR A 36 -0.63 11.07 -14.43
N ALA A 37 -0.19 10.33 -13.42
CA ALA A 37 -1.05 9.82 -12.35
C ALA A 37 -0.27 9.63 -11.05
N VAL A 38 -0.92 9.84 -9.93
CA VAL A 38 -0.35 9.73 -8.57
C VAL A 38 -1.26 8.87 -7.70
N GLY A 39 -0.70 7.92 -6.96
CA GLY A 39 -1.45 7.07 -6.06
C GLY A 39 -1.71 7.73 -4.70
N LEU A 40 -2.95 7.62 -4.21
CA LEU A 40 -3.32 8.02 -2.86
C LEU A 40 -3.25 6.82 -1.92
N ASN A 41 -2.59 7.01 -0.77
CA ASN A 41 -2.35 5.97 0.22
C ASN A 41 -2.67 6.44 1.64
N PHE A 42 -3.00 5.51 2.54
CA PHE A 42 -3.33 5.85 3.93
C PHE A 42 -2.10 6.42 4.68
N VAL A 43 -0.88 6.05 4.27
CA VAL A 43 0.37 6.61 4.81
C VAL A 43 0.48 8.11 4.56
N ASP A 44 -0.11 8.64 3.49
CA ASP A 44 -0.13 10.07 3.20
C ASP A 44 -0.94 10.84 4.25
N ILE A 45 -1.98 10.21 4.81
CA ILE A 45 -2.74 10.76 5.95
C ILE A 45 -1.84 10.79 7.19
N TYR A 46 -1.07 9.74 7.48
CA TYR A 46 -0.16 9.72 8.62
C TYR A 46 0.91 10.81 8.53
N ASN A 47 1.46 11.03 7.34
CA ASN A 47 2.45 12.08 7.08
C ASN A 47 1.82 13.47 7.28
N ARG A 48 0.68 13.73 6.65
CA ARG A 48 -0.02 15.01 6.76
C ARG A 48 -0.44 15.33 8.19
N SER A 49 -0.96 14.33 8.93
CA SER A 49 -1.46 14.52 10.31
C SER A 49 -0.35 14.57 11.36
N GLY A 50 0.91 14.27 11.00
CA GLY A 50 2.04 14.27 11.93
C GLY A 50 2.22 12.97 12.73
N VAL A 51 1.43 11.93 12.45
CA VAL A 51 1.66 10.58 13.02
C VAL A 51 3.03 10.05 12.60
N TYR A 52 3.44 10.33 11.35
CA TYR A 52 4.81 10.16 10.88
C TYR A 52 5.42 11.55 10.66
N PRO A 53 6.31 12.01 11.56
CA PRO A 53 6.88 13.35 11.49
C PRO A 53 7.68 13.56 10.19
N LEU A 54 7.50 14.73 9.59
CA LEU A 54 8.26 15.19 8.42
C LEU A 54 8.79 16.60 8.68
N PRO A 55 9.94 16.97 8.09
CA PRO A 55 10.37 18.37 8.03
C PRO A 55 9.33 19.20 7.26
N LEU A 56 9.00 20.38 7.76
CA LEU A 56 8.04 21.30 7.15
C LEU A 56 8.75 22.57 6.63
N PRO A 57 8.30 23.14 5.50
CA PRO A 57 7.19 22.69 4.63
C PRO A 57 7.56 21.43 3.84
N SER A 58 6.58 20.53 3.63
CA SER A 58 6.82 19.25 2.95
C SER A 58 5.90 19.06 1.74
N GLY A 59 6.38 18.30 0.76
CA GLY A 59 5.54 17.63 -0.23
C GLY A 59 4.93 16.35 0.34
N LEU A 60 4.09 15.69 -0.44
CA LEU A 60 3.35 14.50 -0.04
C LEU A 60 3.35 13.44 -1.14
N GLY A 61 3.02 12.20 -0.77
CA GLY A 61 2.87 11.07 -1.69
C GLY A 61 4.18 10.33 -1.99
N GLY A 62 4.11 9.01 -1.97
CA GLY A 62 5.22 8.10 -2.25
C GLY A 62 4.98 7.20 -3.47
N GLU A 63 3.92 7.43 -4.26
CA GLU A 63 3.53 6.58 -5.38
C GLU A 63 3.12 7.44 -6.58
N GLY A 64 3.64 7.12 -7.75
CA GLY A 64 3.28 7.82 -8.98
C GLY A 64 3.76 7.13 -10.23
N ALA A 65 3.21 7.56 -11.36
CA ALA A 65 3.62 7.17 -12.71
C ALA A 65 3.70 8.40 -13.60
N GLY A 66 4.56 8.35 -14.60
CA GLY A 66 4.77 9.45 -15.52
C GLY A 66 5.85 9.16 -16.54
N VAL A 67 6.36 10.23 -17.15
CA VAL A 67 7.35 10.18 -18.21
C VAL A 67 8.61 10.90 -17.78
N VAL A 68 9.76 10.32 -18.06
CA VAL A 68 11.07 10.95 -17.85
C VAL A 68 11.19 12.13 -18.82
N GLU A 69 11.47 13.34 -18.31
CA GLU A 69 11.71 14.53 -19.12
C GLU A 69 13.21 14.78 -19.34
N GLU A 70 14.00 14.56 -18.29
CA GLU A 70 15.45 14.82 -18.29
C GLU A 70 16.13 13.86 -17.30
N VAL A 71 17.38 13.52 -17.56
CA VAL A 71 18.23 12.73 -16.66
C VAL A 71 19.52 13.45 -16.34
N GLY A 72 19.96 13.33 -15.10
CA GLY A 72 21.24 13.88 -14.65
C GLY A 72 22.40 12.98 -15.05
N SER A 73 23.62 13.49 -14.79
CA SER A 73 24.84 12.73 -15.09
C SER A 73 24.88 11.40 -14.32
N GLY A 74 25.44 10.36 -14.94
CA GLY A 74 25.56 9.02 -14.36
C GLY A 74 24.30 8.15 -14.46
N VAL A 75 23.16 8.66 -14.95
CA VAL A 75 21.97 7.86 -15.24
C VAL A 75 22.11 7.24 -16.62
N THR A 76 22.18 5.93 -16.70
CA THR A 76 22.41 5.18 -17.96
C THR A 76 21.26 4.25 -18.35
N ASP A 77 20.40 3.91 -17.40
CA ASP A 77 19.28 2.95 -17.57
C ASP A 77 17.94 3.63 -17.90
N LEU A 78 17.88 4.98 -17.85
CA LEU A 78 16.72 5.78 -18.20
C LEU A 78 17.07 6.85 -19.23
N LYS A 79 16.09 7.24 -20.04
CA LYS A 79 16.19 8.32 -21.03
C LYS A 79 14.89 9.12 -21.11
N PRO A 80 14.92 10.37 -21.59
CA PRO A 80 13.73 11.13 -21.90
C PRO A 80 12.75 10.34 -22.78
N GLY A 81 11.47 10.38 -22.41
CA GLY A 81 10.39 9.63 -23.05
C GLY A 81 10.10 8.26 -22.43
N ASP A 82 10.97 7.71 -21.56
CA ASP A 82 10.68 6.45 -20.86
C ASP A 82 9.49 6.63 -19.93
N ARG A 83 8.53 5.71 -20.00
CA ARG A 83 7.42 5.60 -19.04
C ARG A 83 7.91 4.89 -17.79
N VAL A 84 7.68 5.52 -16.65
CA VAL A 84 8.19 5.04 -15.35
C VAL A 84 7.14 5.12 -14.26
N ALA A 85 7.29 4.28 -13.24
CA ALA A 85 6.54 4.37 -12.00
C ALA A 85 7.42 4.10 -10.78
N TYR A 86 6.93 4.44 -9.61
CA TYR A 86 7.60 4.21 -8.33
C TYR A 86 6.58 4.09 -7.19
N GLY A 87 6.96 3.44 -6.10
CA GLY A 87 6.06 3.14 -4.99
C GLY A 87 6.73 3.16 -3.62
N ALA A 88 7.75 4.00 -3.43
CA ALA A 88 8.48 4.15 -2.17
C ALA A 88 9.04 5.57 -2.02
N ALA A 89 9.72 5.84 -0.90
CA ALA A 89 10.44 7.09 -0.70
C ALA A 89 11.45 7.38 -1.84
N PRO A 90 11.74 8.67 -2.10
CA PRO A 90 11.35 9.84 -1.32
C PRO A 90 9.94 10.35 -1.62
N LEU A 91 9.31 11.06 -0.64
CA LEU A 91 8.01 11.70 -0.81
C LEU A 91 8.07 12.86 -1.82
N GLY A 92 6.89 13.26 -2.34
CA GLY A 92 6.77 14.38 -3.29
C GLY A 92 6.05 14.00 -4.58
N ALA A 93 5.30 12.88 -4.58
CA ALA A 93 4.52 12.46 -5.74
C ALA A 93 3.35 13.41 -6.07
N TYR A 94 2.84 14.16 -5.09
CA TYR A 94 1.72 15.08 -5.30
C TYR A 94 2.18 16.36 -6.00
N ALA A 95 2.77 16.23 -7.16
CA ALA A 95 3.28 17.31 -8.00
C ALA A 95 3.08 16.98 -9.48
N GLU A 96 2.96 18.00 -10.32
CA GLU A 96 2.91 17.82 -11.77
C GLU A 96 4.25 17.29 -12.32
N ALA A 97 5.37 17.73 -11.71
CA ALA A 97 6.71 17.21 -12.00
C ALA A 97 7.59 17.24 -10.74
N ARG A 98 8.63 16.41 -10.72
CA ARG A 98 9.59 16.36 -9.62
C ARG A 98 10.96 15.87 -10.06
N LEU A 99 11.96 16.12 -9.22
CA LEU A 99 13.22 15.38 -9.23
C LEU A 99 13.11 14.15 -8.31
N ILE A 100 13.73 13.05 -8.74
CA ILE A 100 13.75 11.80 -7.98
C ILE A 100 15.04 11.04 -8.30
N PRO A 101 15.67 10.34 -7.33
CA PRO A 101 16.78 9.44 -7.62
C PRO A 101 16.37 8.40 -8.66
N ALA A 102 17.14 8.30 -9.74
CA ALA A 102 16.81 7.46 -10.89
C ALA A 102 16.72 5.96 -10.53
N ASP A 103 17.45 5.53 -9.50
CA ASP A 103 17.42 4.15 -9.01
C ASP A 103 16.10 3.76 -8.31
N ARG A 104 15.23 4.73 -8.02
CA ARG A 104 13.86 4.50 -7.50
C ARG A 104 12.82 4.35 -8.61
N LEU A 105 13.16 4.70 -9.85
CA LEU A 105 12.27 4.62 -10.99
C LEU A 105 12.33 3.24 -11.65
N LEU A 106 11.15 2.74 -11.99
CA LEU A 106 10.94 1.44 -12.61
C LEU A 106 10.29 1.65 -13.97
N LYS A 107 10.93 1.18 -15.05
CA LYS A 107 10.33 1.22 -16.39
C LYS A 107 9.06 0.39 -16.41
N LEU A 108 8.01 0.97 -16.96
CA LEU A 108 6.73 0.30 -17.10
C LEU A 108 6.71 -0.61 -18.33
N PRO A 109 6.19 -1.85 -18.22
CA PRO A 109 5.77 -2.63 -19.36
C PRO A 109 4.70 -1.87 -20.20
N ASP A 110 4.73 -2.00 -21.51
CA ASP A 110 3.78 -1.31 -22.40
C ASP A 110 2.32 -1.68 -22.11
N SER A 111 2.07 -2.89 -21.62
CA SER A 111 0.76 -3.41 -21.25
C SER A 111 0.17 -2.81 -19.96
N ILE A 112 0.96 -2.04 -19.19
CA ILE A 112 0.51 -1.38 -17.96
C ILE A 112 0.39 0.11 -18.23
N ASP A 113 -0.83 0.66 -18.16
CA ASP A 113 -1.06 2.09 -18.27
C ASP A 113 -0.64 2.84 -16.98
N ASP A 114 -0.42 4.15 -17.09
CA ASP A 114 0.10 4.98 -16.01
C ASP A 114 -0.86 5.05 -14.81
N LYS A 115 -2.16 5.06 -15.07
CA LYS A 115 -3.19 5.08 -14.01
C LYS A 115 -3.19 3.78 -13.20
N THR A 116 -3.09 2.65 -13.89
CA THR A 116 -2.91 1.34 -13.27
C THR A 116 -1.60 1.28 -12.46
N ALA A 117 -0.50 1.78 -13.04
CA ALA A 117 0.78 1.84 -12.37
C ALA A 117 0.73 2.68 -11.08
N ALA A 118 0.20 3.90 -11.13
CA ALA A 118 0.03 4.77 -9.97
C ALA A 118 -0.92 4.18 -8.90
N ALA A 119 -1.77 3.23 -9.25
CA ALA A 119 -2.69 2.57 -8.35
C ALA A 119 -2.10 1.34 -7.64
N MET A 120 -0.98 0.80 -8.16
CA MET A 120 -0.48 -0.51 -7.73
C MET A 120 0.93 -0.50 -7.13
N MET A 121 1.78 0.49 -7.45
CA MET A 121 3.21 0.38 -7.10
C MET A 121 3.44 0.26 -5.60
N LEU A 122 2.98 1.21 -4.79
CA LEU A 122 3.15 1.15 -3.33
C LEU A 122 2.38 -0.03 -2.72
N LYS A 123 1.14 -0.22 -3.16
CA LYS A 123 0.26 -1.27 -2.64
C LYS A 123 0.74 -2.66 -3.03
N GLY A 124 1.10 -2.86 -4.30
CA GLY A 124 1.58 -4.13 -4.82
C GLY A 124 2.95 -4.51 -4.28
N LEU A 125 3.88 -3.55 -4.16
CA LEU A 125 5.16 -3.79 -3.49
C LEU A 125 4.97 -4.13 -2.01
N THR A 126 3.97 -3.52 -1.36
CA THR A 126 3.57 -3.89 0.02
C THR A 126 3.07 -5.32 0.08
N VAL A 127 2.21 -5.72 -0.84
CA VAL A 127 1.74 -7.11 -0.92
C VAL A 127 2.90 -8.06 -1.17
N GLN A 128 3.79 -7.73 -2.10
CA GLN A 128 4.92 -8.59 -2.42
C GLN A 128 5.76 -8.91 -1.17
N TYR A 129 6.20 -7.91 -0.40
CA TYR A 129 7.00 -8.21 0.77
C TYR A 129 6.19 -8.93 1.86
N LEU A 130 4.91 -8.60 2.04
CA LEU A 130 4.06 -9.27 3.04
C LEU A 130 3.97 -10.77 2.79
N ILE A 131 3.63 -11.18 1.55
CA ILE A 131 3.33 -12.58 1.22
C ILE A 131 4.52 -13.38 0.69
N ARG A 132 5.64 -12.70 0.35
CA ARG A 132 6.83 -13.38 -0.21
C ARG A 132 8.03 -13.35 0.74
N GLN A 133 8.12 -12.35 1.63
CA GLN A 133 9.29 -12.11 2.45
C GLN A 133 8.98 -12.08 3.96
N THR A 134 7.91 -11.41 4.42
CA THR A 134 7.53 -11.36 5.84
C THR A 134 7.00 -12.72 6.30
N TYR A 135 6.01 -13.25 5.59
CA TYR A 135 5.56 -14.63 5.70
C TYR A 135 5.41 -15.18 4.29
N ARG A 136 6.17 -16.22 3.98
CA ARG A 136 6.13 -16.83 2.64
C ARG A 136 4.89 -17.69 2.50
N VAL A 137 3.83 -17.12 1.93
CA VAL A 137 2.56 -17.81 1.66
C VAL A 137 2.79 -18.98 0.70
N LYS A 138 2.22 -20.13 1.03
CA LYS A 138 2.32 -21.39 0.28
C LYS A 138 0.92 -21.86 -0.13
N ALA A 139 0.88 -22.71 -1.15
CA ALA A 139 -0.33 -23.43 -1.51
C ALA A 139 -0.84 -24.25 -0.32
N GLY A 140 -2.16 -24.15 -0.07
CA GLY A 140 -2.83 -24.79 1.07
C GLY A 140 -2.85 -23.96 2.36
N ASP A 141 -2.10 -22.85 2.47
CA ASP A 141 -2.22 -21.96 3.61
C ASP A 141 -3.62 -21.32 3.67
N THR A 142 -4.16 -21.19 4.88
CA THR A 142 -5.31 -20.35 5.15
C THR A 142 -4.84 -19.10 5.90
N ILE A 143 -5.06 -17.92 5.35
CA ILE A 143 -4.55 -16.65 5.89
C ILE A 143 -5.69 -15.71 6.28
N LEU A 144 -5.47 -14.87 7.31
CA LEU A 144 -6.40 -13.81 7.70
C LEU A 144 -5.89 -12.45 7.21
N LEU A 145 -6.78 -11.69 6.57
CA LEU A 145 -6.50 -10.37 6.04
C LEU A 145 -7.55 -9.36 6.53
N HIS A 146 -7.13 -8.35 7.28
CA HIS A 146 -7.99 -7.23 7.64
C HIS A 146 -8.07 -6.18 6.52
N ALA A 147 -9.20 -5.44 6.46
CA ALA A 147 -9.49 -4.44 5.42
C ALA A 147 -9.39 -5.01 3.98
N ALA A 148 -9.97 -6.19 3.76
CA ALA A 148 -9.86 -6.95 2.51
C ALA A 148 -10.38 -6.23 1.26
N ALA A 149 -11.27 -5.23 1.40
CA ALA A 149 -11.77 -4.40 0.29
C ALA A 149 -10.97 -3.12 0.03
N GLY A 150 -9.87 -2.89 0.75
CA GLY A 150 -8.93 -1.79 0.52
C GLY A 150 -7.95 -2.08 -0.61
N GLY A 151 -7.17 -1.08 -1.03
CA GLY A 151 -6.24 -1.22 -2.16
C GLY A 151 -5.22 -2.35 -1.97
N VAL A 152 -4.56 -2.45 -0.80
CA VAL A 152 -3.67 -3.58 -0.48
C VAL A 152 -4.47 -4.88 -0.38
N GLY A 153 -5.67 -4.83 0.24
CA GLY A 153 -6.51 -5.99 0.46
C GLY A 153 -6.91 -6.69 -0.82
N LEU A 154 -7.37 -5.95 -1.84
CA LEU A 154 -7.77 -6.51 -3.13
C LEU A 154 -6.60 -7.16 -3.88
N ILE A 155 -5.43 -6.54 -3.87
CA ILE A 155 -4.23 -7.09 -4.50
C ILE A 155 -3.76 -8.36 -3.77
N LEU A 156 -3.68 -8.30 -2.43
CA LEU A 156 -3.23 -9.43 -1.60
C LEU A 156 -4.15 -10.64 -1.76
N SER A 157 -5.46 -10.44 -1.73
CA SER A 157 -6.42 -11.53 -1.88
C SER A 157 -6.28 -12.26 -3.21
N GLN A 158 -6.14 -11.51 -4.32
CA GLN A 158 -5.94 -12.09 -5.65
C GLN A 158 -4.60 -12.82 -5.74
N TRP A 159 -3.52 -12.19 -5.25
CA TRP A 159 -2.18 -12.77 -5.36
C TRP A 159 -2.02 -14.00 -4.45
N ALA A 160 -2.52 -13.96 -3.21
CA ALA A 160 -2.52 -15.13 -2.32
C ALA A 160 -3.34 -16.30 -2.89
N ARG A 161 -4.51 -16.03 -3.48
CA ARG A 161 -5.29 -17.04 -4.21
C ARG A 161 -4.50 -17.62 -5.39
N HIS A 162 -3.80 -16.79 -6.15
CA HIS A 162 -2.95 -17.24 -7.25
C HIS A 162 -1.82 -18.15 -6.76
N LEU A 163 -1.30 -17.95 -5.55
CA LEU A 163 -0.32 -18.82 -4.90
C LEU A 163 -0.94 -20.11 -4.31
N GLY A 164 -2.26 -20.30 -4.43
CA GLY A 164 -2.98 -21.47 -3.91
C GLY A 164 -3.39 -21.39 -2.44
N ALA A 165 -3.37 -20.19 -1.84
CA ALA A 165 -3.84 -19.99 -0.48
C ALA A 165 -5.34 -19.70 -0.41
N THR A 166 -5.95 -20.04 0.72
CA THR A 166 -7.31 -19.67 1.10
C THR A 166 -7.27 -18.36 1.91
N VAL A 167 -8.00 -17.33 1.44
CA VAL A 167 -8.03 -16.02 2.11
C VAL A 167 -9.33 -15.85 2.88
N ILE A 168 -9.20 -15.59 4.18
CA ILE A 168 -10.27 -15.10 5.06
C ILE A 168 -10.11 -13.59 5.14
N GLY A 169 -11.05 -12.82 4.57
CA GLY A 169 -11.03 -11.37 4.58
C GLY A 169 -11.98 -10.77 5.60
N THR A 170 -11.61 -9.69 6.29
CA THR A 170 -12.55 -8.94 7.13
C THR A 170 -12.87 -7.59 6.52
N VAL A 171 -14.12 -7.17 6.61
CA VAL A 171 -14.66 -5.92 6.07
C VAL A 171 -15.71 -5.30 7.00
N GLY A 172 -16.07 -4.03 6.75
CA GLY A 172 -17.00 -3.30 7.61
C GLY A 172 -18.47 -3.40 7.22
N ASN A 173 -18.81 -3.81 5.98
CA ASN A 173 -20.19 -3.89 5.49
C ASN A 173 -20.34 -4.86 4.31
N ASP A 174 -21.59 -5.10 3.89
CA ASP A 174 -21.91 -6.08 2.84
C ASP A 174 -21.42 -5.68 1.45
N GLU A 175 -21.42 -4.40 1.10
CA GLU A 175 -20.89 -3.94 -0.19
C GLU A 175 -19.39 -4.28 -0.30
N LYS A 176 -18.62 -3.99 0.77
CA LYS A 176 -17.22 -4.37 0.85
C LYS A 176 -17.00 -5.88 0.90
N ALA A 177 -17.96 -6.64 1.47
CA ALA A 177 -17.91 -8.10 1.47
C ALA A 177 -18.05 -8.67 0.06
N ALA A 178 -19.00 -8.18 -0.71
CA ALA A 178 -19.17 -8.59 -2.11
C ALA A 178 -17.91 -8.30 -2.94
N LEU A 179 -17.30 -7.12 -2.74
CA LEU A 179 -16.07 -6.73 -3.42
C LEU A 179 -14.88 -7.63 -3.04
N ALA A 180 -14.68 -7.91 -1.75
CA ALA A 180 -13.60 -8.78 -1.28
C ALA A 180 -13.76 -10.22 -1.83
N LYS A 181 -14.99 -10.75 -1.83
CA LYS A 181 -15.31 -12.07 -2.38
C LYS A 181 -15.00 -12.14 -3.88
N ALA A 182 -15.41 -11.13 -4.65
CA ALA A 182 -15.15 -11.06 -6.09
C ALA A 182 -13.63 -11.00 -6.40
N ASN A 183 -12.83 -10.51 -5.46
CA ASN A 183 -11.37 -10.34 -5.61
C ASN A 183 -10.54 -11.40 -4.89
N GLY A 184 -11.10 -12.57 -4.57
CA GLY A 184 -10.30 -13.73 -4.18
C GLY A 184 -10.38 -14.15 -2.71
N CYS A 185 -11.13 -13.44 -1.85
CA CYS A 185 -11.45 -13.95 -0.53
C CYS A 185 -12.41 -15.15 -0.64
N ALA A 186 -11.99 -16.30 -0.14
CA ALA A 186 -12.86 -17.49 -0.08
C ALA A 186 -13.93 -17.34 1.01
N HIS A 187 -13.55 -16.72 2.13
CA HIS A 187 -14.43 -16.39 3.24
C HIS A 187 -14.36 -14.90 3.53
N VAL A 188 -15.48 -14.28 3.85
CA VAL A 188 -15.54 -12.87 4.22
C VAL A 188 -16.34 -12.72 5.51
N ILE A 189 -15.78 -11.99 6.46
CA ILE A 189 -16.34 -11.71 7.78
C ILE A 189 -16.68 -10.22 7.85
N VAL A 190 -17.95 -9.90 8.16
CA VAL A 190 -18.39 -8.52 8.34
C VAL A 190 -18.32 -8.19 9.84
N TYR A 191 -17.19 -7.65 10.27
CA TYR A 191 -16.86 -7.46 11.68
C TYR A 191 -17.77 -6.49 12.44
N SER A 192 -18.62 -5.70 11.76
CA SER A 192 -19.62 -4.85 12.41
C SER A 192 -20.76 -5.66 13.07
N ARG A 193 -20.95 -6.94 12.67
CA ARG A 193 -22.00 -7.84 13.21
C ARG A 193 -21.51 -9.23 13.58
N GLU A 194 -20.26 -9.57 13.23
CA GLU A 194 -19.68 -10.88 13.47
C GLU A 194 -18.41 -10.75 14.32
N ASP A 195 -18.20 -11.66 15.26
CA ASP A 195 -16.93 -11.80 15.95
C ASP A 195 -15.95 -12.55 15.04
N PHE A 196 -14.95 -11.83 14.54
CA PHE A 196 -14.02 -12.42 13.58
C PHE A 196 -13.14 -13.51 14.18
N VAL A 197 -12.86 -13.50 15.50
CA VAL A 197 -12.08 -14.57 16.14
C VAL A 197 -12.87 -15.88 16.11
N LYS A 198 -14.12 -15.83 16.55
CA LYS A 198 -15.03 -16.97 16.51
C LYS A 198 -15.22 -17.50 15.09
N ARG A 199 -15.42 -16.58 14.13
CA ARG A 199 -15.60 -16.96 12.72
C ARG A 199 -14.36 -17.61 12.11
N VAL A 200 -13.16 -17.13 12.44
CA VAL A 200 -11.89 -17.76 12.00
C VAL A 200 -11.77 -19.16 12.59
N ASP A 201 -12.10 -19.34 13.88
CA ASP A 201 -12.09 -20.65 14.53
C ASP A 201 -13.03 -21.63 13.82
N GLU A 202 -14.28 -21.23 13.55
CA GLU A 202 -15.27 -22.01 12.81
C GLU A 202 -14.80 -22.38 11.40
N ILE A 203 -14.28 -21.40 10.62
CA ILE A 203 -13.83 -21.60 9.23
C ILE A 203 -12.63 -22.56 9.18
N THR A 204 -11.74 -22.48 10.16
CA THR A 204 -10.53 -23.30 10.20
C THR A 204 -10.71 -24.62 10.97
N GLY A 205 -11.88 -24.87 11.56
CA GLY A 205 -12.14 -26.03 12.41
C GLY A 205 -11.19 -26.10 13.60
N GLY A 206 -10.92 -24.96 14.24
CA GLY A 206 -10.02 -24.82 15.39
C GLY A 206 -8.52 -24.80 15.06
N LYS A 207 -8.13 -24.99 13.80
CA LYS A 207 -6.70 -25.03 13.39
C LYS A 207 -6.05 -23.65 13.36
N LYS A 208 -6.86 -22.57 13.33
CA LYS A 208 -6.41 -21.18 13.24
C LYS A 208 -5.58 -20.90 11.97
N VAL A 209 -4.92 -19.73 11.88
CA VAL A 209 -4.16 -19.34 10.69
C VAL A 209 -2.67 -19.17 11.00
N PRO A 210 -1.76 -19.48 10.06
CA PRO A 210 -0.32 -19.28 10.26
C PRO A 210 0.08 -17.80 10.20
N VAL A 211 -0.72 -16.94 9.57
CA VAL A 211 -0.43 -15.52 9.46
C VAL A 211 -1.69 -14.66 9.46
N VAL A 212 -1.61 -13.50 10.12
CA VAL A 212 -2.59 -12.41 10.05
C VAL A 212 -1.90 -11.19 9.46
N TYR A 213 -2.49 -10.60 8.42
CA TYR A 213 -2.09 -9.33 7.83
C TYR A 213 -3.05 -8.24 8.31
N ASP A 214 -2.54 -7.32 9.14
CA ASP A 214 -3.33 -6.29 9.81
C ASP A 214 -2.88 -4.88 9.40
N SER A 215 -3.75 -4.13 8.72
CA SER A 215 -3.58 -2.71 8.40
C SER A 215 -4.46 -1.80 9.26
N VAL A 216 -5.26 -2.37 10.15
CA VAL A 216 -6.26 -1.65 10.95
C VAL A 216 -5.65 -1.18 12.28
N GLY A 217 -5.00 -2.06 13.01
CA GLY A 217 -4.25 -1.72 14.21
C GLY A 217 -5.09 -1.77 15.48
N LYS A 218 -5.36 -0.61 16.13
CA LYS A 218 -5.98 -0.51 17.44
C LYS A 218 -7.21 -1.40 17.62
N ASP A 219 -8.12 -1.40 16.65
CA ASP A 219 -9.42 -2.10 16.80
C ASP A 219 -9.31 -3.63 16.59
N THR A 220 -8.23 -4.12 15.94
CA THR A 220 -8.14 -5.52 15.50
C THR A 220 -6.97 -6.29 16.10
N PHE A 221 -5.83 -5.66 16.30
CA PHE A 221 -4.54 -6.32 16.49
C PHE A 221 -4.52 -7.32 17.66
N LEU A 222 -4.99 -6.93 18.84
CA LEU A 222 -4.96 -7.82 20.02
C LEU A 222 -5.82 -9.07 19.82
N LYS A 223 -7.01 -8.90 19.22
CA LYS A 223 -7.89 -10.02 18.86
C LYS A 223 -7.32 -10.86 17.72
N SER A 224 -6.56 -10.27 16.82
CA SER A 224 -5.88 -10.99 15.72
C SER A 224 -4.89 -12.03 16.23
N LEU A 225 -4.28 -11.81 17.41
CA LEU A 225 -3.41 -12.80 18.05
C LEU A 225 -4.17 -14.08 18.44
N ASP A 226 -5.47 -14.01 18.70
CA ASP A 226 -6.32 -15.17 19.00
C ASP A 226 -6.64 -16.01 17.78
N CYS A 227 -6.50 -15.45 16.58
CA CYS A 227 -6.69 -16.15 15.33
C CYS A 227 -5.47 -16.97 14.89
N LEU A 228 -4.29 -16.75 15.50
CA LEU A 228 -3.04 -17.36 15.07
C LEU A 228 -2.87 -18.77 15.65
N ALA A 229 -2.42 -19.69 14.80
CA ALA A 229 -1.89 -20.98 15.22
C ALA A 229 -0.58 -20.79 16.02
N PRO A 230 -0.15 -21.77 16.84
CA PRO A 230 1.17 -21.72 17.45
C PRO A 230 2.28 -21.42 16.44
N LEU A 231 3.25 -20.59 16.83
CA LEU A 231 4.33 -20.07 15.98
C LEU A 231 3.84 -19.21 14.80
N GLY A 232 2.59 -18.73 14.83
CA GLY A 232 2.02 -17.89 13.79
C GLY A 232 2.57 -16.46 13.81
N VAL A 233 2.41 -15.75 12.69
CA VAL A 233 2.94 -14.41 12.46
C VAL A 233 1.82 -13.37 12.42
N ALA A 234 1.89 -12.36 13.29
CA ALA A 234 1.08 -11.14 13.19
C ALA A 234 1.88 -10.06 12.44
N ALA A 235 1.54 -9.81 11.19
CA ALA A 235 2.14 -8.75 10.38
C ALA A 235 1.29 -7.47 10.45
N LEU A 236 1.63 -6.57 11.36
CA LEU A 236 0.97 -5.28 11.53
C LEU A 236 1.59 -4.25 10.58
N PHE A 237 1.01 -4.03 9.40
CA PHE A 237 1.58 -3.14 8.38
C PHE A 237 0.87 -1.78 8.24
N GLY A 238 -0.18 -1.54 9.02
CA GLY A 238 -0.91 -0.28 9.05
C GLY A 238 -1.51 0.01 10.43
N ALA A 239 -2.16 1.17 10.57
CA ALA A 239 -2.81 1.61 11.81
C ALA A 239 -4.02 2.51 11.49
N SER A 240 -4.90 2.10 10.55
CA SER A 240 -6.01 2.94 10.07
C SER A 240 -7.08 3.24 11.12
N SER A 241 -7.12 2.50 12.23
CA SER A 241 -7.97 2.79 13.39
C SER A 241 -7.19 3.43 14.56
N GLY A 242 -5.90 3.68 14.38
CA GLY A 242 -4.99 4.20 15.41
C GLY A 242 -3.89 3.21 15.76
N ASN A 243 -2.92 3.69 16.53
CA ASN A 243 -1.80 2.89 16.99
C ASN A 243 -2.26 1.83 18.01
N VAL A 244 -1.58 0.69 17.98
CA VAL A 244 -1.75 -0.36 18.97
C VAL A 244 -1.11 0.10 20.30
N GLU A 245 -1.79 -0.13 21.41
CA GLU A 245 -1.25 0.12 22.74
C GLU A 245 -0.03 -0.78 23.02
N PRO A 246 0.84 -0.41 23.97
CA PRO A 246 2.00 -1.22 24.34
C PRO A 246 1.62 -2.67 24.61
N LEU A 247 2.33 -3.61 23.94
CA LEU A 247 2.06 -5.04 24.03
C LEU A 247 2.90 -5.68 25.14
N ASN A 248 2.23 -6.40 26.05
CA ASN A 248 2.92 -7.31 26.96
C ASN A 248 3.43 -8.53 26.18
N LEU A 249 4.74 -8.69 26.07
CA LEU A 249 5.36 -9.78 25.31
C LEU A 249 5.04 -11.17 25.89
N GLY A 250 4.75 -11.28 27.19
CA GLY A 250 4.29 -12.53 27.79
C GLY A 250 3.03 -13.10 27.16
N LEU A 251 2.19 -12.23 26.59
CA LEU A 251 0.99 -12.63 25.86
C LEU A 251 1.32 -13.47 24.61
N LEU A 252 2.45 -13.19 23.96
CA LEU A 252 2.88 -13.95 22.76
C LEU A 252 3.23 -15.39 23.13
N ALA A 253 3.91 -15.58 24.25
CA ALA A 253 4.23 -16.92 24.78
C ALA A 253 2.95 -17.69 25.15
N GLN A 254 2.03 -17.04 25.88
CA GLN A 254 0.75 -17.65 26.30
C GLN A 254 -0.13 -18.07 25.11
N LYS A 255 -0.12 -17.31 24.00
CA LYS A 255 -0.92 -17.59 22.81
C LYS A 255 -0.24 -18.54 21.81
N GLY A 256 0.91 -19.15 22.17
CA GLY A 256 1.56 -20.17 21.35
C GLY A 256 2.89 -19.73 20.72
N SER A 257 3.69 -18.94 21.43
CA SER A 257 5.00 -18.46 20.97
C SER A 257 4.92 -17.71 19.63
N LEU A 258 4.01 -16.73 19.56
CA LEU A 258 3.72 -15.99 18.34
C LEU A 258 4.84 -15.03 17.96
N TYR A 259 4.94 -14.75 16.65
CA TYR A 259 5.80 -13.70 16.12
C TYR A 259 4.98 -12.45 15.80
N VAL A 260 5.51 -11.29 16.15
CA VAL A 260 4.94 -9.98 15.81
C VAL A 260 5.97 -9.17 15.04
N THR A 261 5.54 -8.60 13.93
CA THR A 261 6.39 -7.70 13.12
C THR A 261 5.61 -6.47 12.69
N ARG A 262 6.35 -5.33 12.57
CA ARG A 262 5.87 -4.07 12.00
C ARG A 262 6.67 -3.75 10.74
N PRO A 263 6.40 -4.45 9.63
CA PRO A 263 7.19 -4.31 8.41
C PRO A 263 6.91 -2.97 7.71
N THR A 264 7.92 -2.43 7.01
CA THR A 264 7.79 -1.23 6.20
C THR A 264 8.39 -1.43 4.82
N LEU A 265 7.72 -0.92 3.78
CA LEU A 265 8.19 -1.03 2.40
C LEU A 265 9.61 -0.46 2.23
N ASN A 266 9.90 0.67 2.90
CA ASN A 266 11.21 1.31 2.81
C ASN A 266 12.38 0.39 3.25
N THR A 267 12.14 -0.51 4.20
CA THR A 267 13.14 -1.49 4.62
C THR A 267 13.36 -2.56 3.56
N TYR A 268 12.28 -3.14 3.03
CA TYR A 268 12.36 -4.20 2.03
C TYR A 268 12.86 -3.69 0.66
N ALA A 269 12.49 -2.48 0.28
CA ALA A 269 12.86 -1.83 -0.98
C ALA A 269 14.08 -0.88 -0.84
N ALA A 270 14.85 -0.95 0.25
CA ALA A 270 15.95 -0.03 0.52
C ALA A 270 17.00 -0.05 -0.60
N LYS A 271 17.38 -1.23 -1.07
CA LYS A 271 18.32 -1.41 -2.17
C LYS A 271 17.58 -1.39 -3.51
N ALA A 272 18.14 -0.70 -4.51
CA ALA A 272 17.58 -0.65 -5.87
C ALA A 272 17.38 -2.05 -6.48
N GLU A 273 18.30 -2.97 -6.24
CA GLU A 273 18.19 -4.37 -6.69
C GLU A 273 16.96 -5.07 -6.09
N SER A 274 16.76 -4.93 -4.76
CA SER A 274 15.58 -5.50 -4.08
C SER A 274 14.28 -4.90 -4.62
N LEU A 275 14.25 -3.57 -4.81
CA LEU A 275 13.10 -2.88 -5.39
C LEU A 275 12.76 -3.41 -6.80
N ARG A 276 13.77 -3.57 -7.66
CA ARG A 276 13.61 -4.11 -9.02
C ARG A 276 13.11 -5.56 -9.01
N ALA A 277 13.64 -6.40 -8.11
CA ALA A 277 13.19 -7.78 -7.98
C ALA A 277 11.72 -7.87 -7.52
N MET A 278 11.34 -7.08 -6.54
CA MET A 278 9.95 -6.99 -6.07
C MET A 278 9.00 -6.49 -7.16
N ALA A 279 9.41 -5.46 -7.89
CA ALA A 279 8.62 -4.89 -8.98
C ALA A 279 8.45 -5.88 -10.15
N LYS A 280 9.48 -6.67 -10.46
CA LYS A 280 9.40 -7.73 -11.47
C LYS A 280 8.28 -8.72 -11.14
N GLU A 281 8.25 -9.27 -9.93
CA GLU A 281 7.17 -10.18 -9.52
C GLU A 281 5.78 -9.50 -9.60
N LEU A 282 5.69 -8.23 -9.19
CA LEU A 282 4.44 -7.48 -9.27
C LEU A 282 3.97 -7.31 -10.73
N PHE A 283 4.87 -6.90 -11.61
CA PHE A 283 4.55 -6.73 -13.03
C PHE A 283 4.13 -8.06 -13.67
N GLU A 284 4.80 -9.17 -13.35
CA GLU A 284 4.45 -10.50 -13.84
C GLU A 284 3.03 -10.91 -13.47
N VAL A 285 2.61 -10.75 -12.21
CA VAL A 285 1.26 -11.14 -11.78
C VAL A 285 0.17 -10.21 -12.31
N VAL A 286 0.50 -8.94 -12.57
CA VAL A 286 -0.45 -7.99 -13.17
C VAL A 286 -0.57 -8.23 -14.68
N THR A 287 0.54 -8.38 -15.41
CA THR A 287 0.53 -8.60 -16.87
C THR A 287 -0.05 -9.96 -17.25
N SER A 288 0.11 -10.98 -16.40
CA SER A 288 -0.54 -12.28 -16.58
C SER A 288 -2.06 -12.26 -16.33
N GLY A 289 -2.59 -11.17 -15.73
CA GLY A 289 -3.99 -11.08 -15.34
C GLY A 289 -4.36 -11.82 -14.06
N ALA A 290 -3.37 -12.44 -13.36
CA ALA A 290 -3.58 -13.08 -12.07
C ALA A 290 -4.00 -12.08 -10.99
N VAL A 291 -3.50 -10.86 -11.09
CA VAL A 291 -3.89 -9.71 -10.25
C VAL A 291 -4.40 -8.59 -11.15
N LYS A 292 -5.64 -8.20 -10.95
CA LYS A 292 -6.26 -7.05 -11.61
C LYS A 292 -6.26 -5.85 -10.66
N ILE A 293 -5.83 -4.72 -11.17
CA ILE A 293 -5.79 -3.47 -10.39
C ILE A 293 -7.10 -2.71 -10.58
N ASP A 294 -7.85 -2.56 -9.51
CA ASP A 294 -9.16 -1.89 -9.53
C ASP A 294 -9.02 -0.42 -9.07
N VAL A 295 -8.98 0.49 -10.03
CA VAL A 295 -8.97 1.95 -9.79
C VAL A 295 -10.42 2.42 -9.68
N ARG A 296 -10.91 2.52 -8.46
CA ARG A 296 -12.35 2.78 -8.20
C ARG A 296 -12.70 4.25 -8.07
N GLN A 297 -11.73 5.09 -7.67
CA GLN A 297 -11.93 6.53 -7.53
C GLN A 297 -10.78 7.29 -8.21
N THR A 298 -11.14 8.39 -8.87
CA THR A 298 -10.18 9.35 -9.41
C THR A 298 -10.55 10.76 -8.99
N TYR A 299 -9.55 11.59 -8.72
CA TYR A 299 -9.68 13.02 -8.43
C TYR A 299 -8.64 13.77 -9.26
N ALA A 300 -8.85 15.05 -9.53
CA ALA A 300 -7.75 15.89 -10.02
C ALA A 300 -6.70 16.05 -8.91
N LEU A 301 -5.41 16.14 -9.24
CA LEU A 301 -4.34 16.30 -8.27
C LEU A 301 -4.56 17.50 -7.34
N LYS A 302 -5.04 18.62 -7.88
CA LYS A 302 -5.39 19.84 -7.10
C LYS A 302 -6.46 19.60 -6.04
N ASP A 303 -7.29 18.57 -6.20
CA ASP A 303 -8.38 18.20 -5.29
C ASP A 303 -7.95 17.16 -4.25
N ALA A 304 -6.64 17.00 -4.02
CA ALA A 304 -6.08 16.02 -3.08
C ALA A 304 -6.68 16.13 -1.67
N ALA A 305 -7.01 17.34 -1.21
CA ALA A 305 -7.66 17.55 0.10
C ALA A 305 -9.00 16.80 0.20
N LYS A 306 -9.82 16.85 -0.85
CA LYS A 306 -11.09 16.11 -0.91
C LYS A 306 -10.86 14.61 -0.93
N ALA A 307 -9.90 14.13 -1.74
CA ALA A 307 -9.56 12.72 -1.81
C ALA A 307 -9.07 12.17 -0.46
N HIS A 308 -8.28 12.95 0.29
CA HIS A 308 -7.85 12.63 1.66
C HIS A 308 -9.02 12.56 2.64
N ALA A 309 -9.97 13.48 2.56
CA ALA A 309 -11.18 13.48 3.40
C ALA A 309 -12.02 12.22 3.16
N ASP A 310 -12.23 11.85 1.89
CA ASP A 310 -13.03 10.67 1.53
C ASP A 310 -12.33 9.36 1.95
N LEU A 311 -10.99 9.27 1.81
CA LEU A 311 -10.20 8.13 2.29
C LEU A 311 -10.25 8.00 3.82
N ALA A 312 -10.06 9.10 4.55
CA ALA A 312 -10.12 9.12 6.02
C ALA A 312 -11.52 8.73 6.53
N ALA A 313 -12.58 9.16 5.84
CA ALA A 313 -13.97 8.81 6.15
C ALA A 313 -14.34 7.37 5.75
N ARG A 314 -13.40 6.57 5.22
CA ARG A 314 -13.62 5.18 4.76
C ARG A 314 -14.69 5.04 3.65
N LYS A 315 -14.93 6.11 2.88
CA LYS A 315 -15.86 6.14 1.75
C LYS A 315 -15.29 5.49 0.48
N THR A 316 -13.98 5.25 0.45
CA THR A 316 -13.28 4.66 -0.70
C THR A 316 -13.14 3.15 -0.56
N THR A 317 -13.01 2.47 -1.70
CA THR A 317 -12.66 1.05 -1.83
C THR A 317 -11.62 0.88 -2.92
N GLY A 318 -10.86 -0.23 -2.91
CA GLY A 318 -9.81 -0.45 -3.92
C GLY A 318 -8.75 0.66 -3.91
N SER A 319 -8.23 1.00 -5.07
CA SER A 319 -7.22 2.04 -5.24
C SER A 319 -7.84 3.37 -5.68
N THR A 320 -7.30 4.47 -5.14
CA THR A 320 -7.62 5.85 -5.51
C THR A 320 -6.43 6.48 -6.21
N VAL A 321 -6.67 7.20 -7.30
CA VAL A 321 -5.65 7.87 -8.11
C VAL A 321 -5.98 9.34 -8.27
N LEU A 322 -4.95 10.18 -8.16
CA LEU A 322 -4.99 11.60 -8.48
C LEU A 322 -4.44 11.78 -9.90
N LEU A 323 -5.22 12.38 -10.78
CA LEU A 323 -4.84 12.66 -12.17
C LEU A 323 -4.21 14.04 -12.27
N VAL A 324 -3.12 14.13 -13.01
CA VAL A 324 -2.35 15.37 -13.20
C VAL A 324 -2.81 16.11 -14.44
#